data_e6c353911f9871e003512ce32f37e49a
#
_entry.id   e6c353911f9871e003512ce32f37e49a
#
_cell.length_a   1.000
_cell.length_b   1.000
_cell.length_c   1.000
_cell.angle_alpha   90.00
_cell.angle_beta   90.00
_cell.angle_gamma   90.00
#
_symmetry.space_group_name_H-M   'P 1'
#
loop_
_entity.id
_entity.type
_entity.pdbx_description
1 polymer ?
#
loop_
_entity_poly.entity_id
_entity_poly.type
_entity_poly.pdbx_seq_one_letter_code
_entity_poly.pdbx_strand_id
1 'polypeptide(L)'
;MKEELIRIEHGYFHSESGQYQFDVSIAHGECIGVYVDEHLTSGTAYLDIFKGKTVFTDGRAFCCEQRIGATGLERWIRQNAIVVDKSRFASKELTMRDFVLALVRTNHLRQHFPSTERLTSLAATDMLHRMGLNLPWSTRLIDLSMLDYYRLSIFRAWFNGYKLLVLDRLTETLRRQDLAKLMDCVQLLLRHGTAVFLFDMDETF
;
A
#
# COMPACT_ATOMS: atom_id res chain seq x y z
N MET A 1 -20.06 11.53 -7.43
CA MET A 1 -19.24 10.40 -7.93
C MET A 1 -17.86 10.54 -7.30
N LYS A 2 -17.23 9.43 -6.87
CA LYS A 2 -15.83 9.46 -6.44
C LYS A 2 -14.96 9.61 -7.69
N GLU A 3 -13.92 10.43 -7.60
CA GLU A 3 -12.94 10.63 -8.68
C GLU A 3 -12.13 9.35 -8.91
N GLU A 4 -12.05 8.91 -10.17
CA GLU A 4 -11.27 7.73 -10.54
C GLU A 4 -9.78 7.98 -10.33
N LEU A 5 -9.11 7.07 -9.63
CA LEU A 5 -7.68 7.14 -9.39
C LEU A 5 -6.88 6.45 -10.49
N ILE A 6 -7.22 5.20 -10.79
CA ILE A 6 -6.58 4.40 -11.83
C ILE A 6 -7.60 3.46 -12.47
N ARG A 7 -7.54 3.34 -13.80
CA ARG A 7 -8.30 2.37 -14.57
C ARG A 7 -7.41 1.72 -15.62
N ILE A 8 -7.47 0.40 -15.68
CA ILE A 8 -6.81 -0.42 -16.68
C ILE A 8 -7.89 -1.21 -17.41
N GLU A 9 -7.96 -1.09 -18.72
CA GLU A 9 -8.92 -1.77 -19.58
C GLU A 9 -8.16 -2.68 -20.56
N HIS A 10 -8.47 -3.97 -20.52
CA HIS A 10 -7.84 -5.00 -21.34
C HIS A 10 -6.32 -4.94 -21.26
N GLY A 11 -5.81 -4.74 -20.02
CA GLY A 11 -4.39 -4.58 -19.77
C GLY A 11 -3.66 -5.92 -19.86
N TYR A 12 -2.70 -6.03 -20.77
CA TYR A 12 -1.80 -7.17 -20.86
C TYR A 12 -0.46 -6.83 -20.24
N PHE A 13 -0.02 -7.68 -19.32
CA PHE A 13 1.23 -7.54 -18.61
C PHE A 13 2.12 -8.75 -18.86
N HIS A 14 3.39 -8.50 -19.10
CA HIS A 14 4.40 -9.54 -19.27
C HIS A 14 5.32 -9.58 -18.06
N SER A 15 5.57 -10.78 -17.53
CA SER A 15 6.54 -11.06 -16.48
C SER A 15 7.37 -12.29 -16.84
N GLU A 16 8.37 -12.60 -16.04
CA GLU A 16 9.16 -13.84 -16.21
C GLU A 16 8.29 -15.11 -16.13
N SER A 17 7.15 -15.06 -15.43
CA SER A 17 6.23 -16.19 -15.25
C SER A 17 5.14 -16.29 -16.32
N GLY A 18 5.04 -15.34 -17.25
CA GLY A 18 4.07 -15.39 -18.34
C GLY A 18 3.39 -14.06 -18.67
N GLN A 19 2.31 -14.17 -19.44
CA GLN A 19 1.46 -13.06 -19.83
C GLN A 19 0.13 -13.11 -19.07
N TYR A 20 -0.33 -11.97 -18.55
CA TYR A 20 -1.52 -11.84 -17.73
C TYR A 20 -2.40 -10.71 -18.24
N GLN A 21 -3.71 -10.93 -18.21
CA GLN A 21 -4.69 -9.89 -18.45
C GLN A 21 -5.20 -9.37 -17.10
N PHE A 22 -5.27 -8.05 -16.97
CA PHE A 22 -5.76 -7.39 -15.76
C PHE A 22 -6.65 -6.21 -16.12
N ASP A 23 -7.89 -6.29 -15.70
CA ASP A 23 -8.90 -5.23 -15.84
C ASP A 23 -9.27 -4.73 -14.45
N VAL A 24 -9.14 -3.42 -14.21
CA VAL A 24 -9.43 -2.84 -12.91
C VAL A 24 -9.78 -1.37 -13.02
N SER A 25 -10.68 -0.92 -12.17
CA SER A 25 -10.92 0.50 -11.90
C SER A 25 -11.04 0.71 -10.40
N ILE A 26 -10.36 1.69 -9.86
CA ILE A 26 -10.45 2.07 -8.45
C ILE A 26 -10.47 3.59 -8.32
N ALA A 27 -11.35 4.09 -7.44
CA ALA A 27 -11.47 5.50 -7.14
C ALA A 27 -10.71 5.90 -5.86
N HIS A 28 -10.52 7.20 -5.68
CA HIS A 28 -9.97 7.74 -4.45
C HIS A 28 -10.80 7.33 -3.23
N GLY A 29 -10.13 6.82 -2.17
CA GLY A 29 -10.78 6.36 -0.95
C GLY A 29 -11.70 5.16 -1.15
N GLU A 30 -11.44 4.33 -2.14
CA GLU A 30 -12.13 3.06 -2.40
C GLU A 30 -11.27 1.89 -1.93
N CYS A 31 -11.92 0.82 -1.48
CA CYS A 31 -11.29 -0.45 -1.14
C CYS A 31 -11.87 -1.55 -2.02
N ILE A 32 -11.01 -2.28 -2.72
CA ILE A 32 -11.40 -3.41 -3.56
C ILE A 32 -10.71 -4.67 -3.07
N GLY A 33 -11.49 -5.71 -2.76
CA GLY A 33 -11.00 -7.06 -2.54
C GLY A 33 -10.76 -7.76 -3.88
N VAL A 34 -9.60 -8.39 -4.01
CA VAL A 34 -9.24 -9.22 -5.17
C VAL A 34 -8.99 -10.63 -4.65
N TYR A 35 -9.89 -11.54 -5.02
CA TYR A 35 -9.72 -12.95 -4.71
C TYR A 35 -8.59 -13.54 -5.56
N VAL A 36 -7.68 -14.24 -4.91
CA VAL A 36 -6.54 -14.88 -5.53
C VAL A 36 -6.64 -16.39 -5.36
N ASP A 37 -6.92 -17.11 -6.44
CA ASP A 37 -6.95 -18.57 -6.42
C ASP A 37 -5.52 -19.12 -6.35
N GLU A 38 -5.24 -19.97 -5.35
CA GLU A 38 -3.94 -20.63 -5.18
C GLU A 38 -3.53 -21.50 -6.37
N HIS A 39 -4.50 -22.06 -7.08
CA HIS A 39 -4.26 -22.96 -8.22
C HIS A 39 -3.94 -22.19 -9.51
N LEU A 40 -4.23 -20.90 -9.54
CA LEU A 40 -3.87 -20.04 -10.64
C LEU A 40 -2.55 -19.33 -10.28
N THR A 41 -1.49 -19.65 -11.00
CA THR A 41 -0.18 -18.97 -10.92
C THR A 41 -0.27 -17.44 -11.09
N SER A 42 -1.46 -16.96 -11.49
CA SER A 42 -1.79 -15.54 -11.67
C SER A 42 -1.80 -14.70 -10.37
N GLY A 43 -1.99 -15.30 -9.20
CA GLY A 43 -2.15 -14.54 -7.96
C GLY A 43 -0.94 -13.70 -7.57
N THR A 44 0.27 -14.22 -7.80
CA THR A 44 1.50 -13.43 -7.58
C THR A 44 1.78 -12.45 -8.71
N ALA A 45 1.30 -12.72 -9.92
CA ALA A 45 1.51 -11.89 -11.08
C ALA A 45 0.82 -10.52 -10.98
N TYR A 46 -0.38 -10.46 -10.41
CA TYR A 46 -1.06 -9.19 -10.18
C TYR A 46 -0.30 -8.31 -9.18
N LEU A 47 0.29 -8.91 -8.14
CA LEU A 47 1.15 -8.19 -7.22
C LEU A 47 2.42 -7.67 -7.90
N ASP A 48 2.97 -8.43 -8.84
CA ASP A 48 4.15 -8.03 -9.60
C ASP A 48 3.90 -6.80 -10.47
N ILE A 49 2.64 -6.57 -10.91
CA ILE A 49 2.25 -5.30 -11.55
C ILE A 49 2.53 -4.13 -10.60
N PHE A 50 2.02 -4.21 -9.37
CA PHE A 50 2.18 -3.13 -8.39
C PHE A 50 3.58 -3.06 -7.76
N LYS A 51 4.36 -4.14 -7.84
CA LYS A 51 5.79 -4.16 -7.48
C LYS A 51 6.69 -3.61 -8.60
N GLY A 52 6.11 -3.30 -9.77
CA GLY A 52 6.85 -2.81 -10.94
C GLY A 52 7.78 -3.85 -11.56
N LYS A 53 7.44 -5.13 -11.44
CA LYS A 53 8.20 -6.27 -11.99
C LYS A 53 7.63 -6.78 -13.32
N THR A 54 6.53 -6.21 -13.79
CA THR A 54 5.90 -6.56 -15.06
C THR A 54 6.01 -5.42 -16.04
N VAL A 55 5.94 -5.72 -17.33
CA VAL A 55 5.87 -4.75 -18.41
C VAL A 55 4.44 -4.73 -18.95
N PHE A 56 3.83 -3.55 -18.98
CA PHE A 56 2.54 -3.34 -19.65
C PHE A 56 2.76 -3.34 -21.16
N THR A 57 2.15 -4.30 -21.88
CA THR A 57 2.41 -4.53 -23.31
C THR A 57 1.29 -4.05 -24.21
N ASP A 58 0.03 -4.17 -23.76
CA ASP A 58 -1.14 -3.77 -24.53
C ASP A 58 -2.31 -3.39 -23.63
N GLY A 59 -3.34 -2.74 -24.18
CA GLY A 59 -4.50 -2.26 -23.49
C GLY A 59 -4.55 -0.75 -23.30
N ARG A 60 -5.42 -0.29 -22.40
CA ARG A 60 -5.60 1.13 -22.08
C ARG A 60 -5.42 1.35 -20.59
N ALA A 61 -4.61 2.32 -20.22
CA ALA A 61 -4.45 2.74 -18.84
C ALA A 61 -4.78 4.22 -18.68
N PHE A 62 -5.47 4.54 -17.60
CA PHE A 62 -5.88 5.89 -17.25
C PHE A 62 -5.49 6.17 -15.80
N CYS A 63 -4.97 7.36 -15.52
CA CYS A 63 -4.75 7.85 -14.17
C CYS A 63 -5.41 9.23 -14.04
N CYS A 64 -6.29 9.38 -13.05
CA CYS A 64 -7.10 10.58 -12.87
C CYS A 64 -7.77 10.99 -14.21
N GLU A 65 -8.46 10.05 -14.85
CA GLU A 65 -9.18 10.19 -16.14
C GLU A 65 -8.26 10.47 -17.36
N GLN A 66 -6.98 10.67 -17.18
CA GLN A 66 -6.06 10.90 -18.29
C GLN A 66 -5.45 9.58 -18.78
N ARG A 67 -5.55 9.35 -20.09
CA ARG A 67 -4.89 8.19 -20.71
C ARG A 67 -3.39 8.30 -20.61
N ILE A 68 -2.75 7.23 -20.16
CA ILE A 68 -1.30 7.12 -20.04
C ILE A 68 -0.77 5.91 -20.82
N GLY A 69 0.44 6.03 -21.38
CA GLY A 69 1.13 4.91 -22.02
C GLY A 69 1.82 3.99 -21.00
N ALA A 70 2.43 2.90 -21.49
CA ALA A 70 3.10 1.89 -20.67
C ALA A 70 4.11 2.48 -19.67
N THR A 71 5.05 3.26 -20.14
CA THR A 71 6.04 3.97 -19.30
C THR A 71 5.42 4.94 -18.30
N GLY A 72 4.28 5.53 -18.65
CA GLY A 72 3.49 6.39 -17.77
C GLY A 72 2.88 5.60 -16.63
N LEU A 73 2.28 4.43 -16.92
CA LEU A 73 1.70 3.54 -15.92
C LEU A 73 2.76 3.03 -14.94
N GLU A 74 3.88 2.52 -15.45
CA GLU A 74 4.97 2.02 -14.59
C GLU A 74 5.54 3.11 -13.69
N ARG A 75 5.72 4.32 -14.23
CA ARG A 75 6.16 5.48 -13.44
C ARG A 75 5.15 5.84 -12.39
N TRP A 76 3.87 5.86 -12.74
CA TRP A 76 2.80 6.20 -11.81
C TRP A 76 2.74 5.19 -10.67
N ILE A 77 2.78 3.88 -10.96
CA ILE A 77 2.79 2.81 -9.95
C ILE A 77 3.97 3.01 -8.99
N ARG A 78 5.18 3.16 -9.51
CA ARG A 78 6.37 3.36 -8.67
C ARG A 78 6.30 4.57 -7.76
N GLN A 79 5.64 5.64 -8.18
CA GLN A 79 5.55 6.89 -7.42
C GLN A 79 4.38 6.92 -6.45
N ASN A 80 3.28 6.23 -6.77
CA ASN A 80 2.01 6.40 -6.09
C ASN A 80 1.49 5.13 -5.41
N ALA A 81 2.05 3.95 -5.69
CA ALA A 81 1.63 2.70 -5.09
C ALA A 81 2.68 2.14 -4.13
N ILE A 82 2.22 1.48 -3.08
CA ILE A 82 3.05 0.71 -2.16
C ILE A 82 2.42 -0.66 -1.95
N VAL A 83 3.23 -1.70 -2.08
CA VAL A 83 2.82 -3.08 -1.77
C VAL A 83 3.34 -3.46 -0.39
N VAL A 84 2.48 -4.01 0.42
CA VAL A 84 2.79 -4.54 1.74
C VAL A 84 2.42 -6.01 1.76
N ASP A 85 3.44 -6.85 1.85
CA ASP A 85 3.34 -8.29 1.91
C ASP A 85 3.91 -8.81 3.25
N LYS A 86 3.96 -10.12 3.43
CA LYS A 86 4.50 -10.76 4.62
C LYS A 86 6.01 -10.59 4.81
N SER A 87 6.73 -10.05 3.84
CA SER A 87 8.15 -9.76 3.97
C SER A 87 8.35 -8.57 4.89
N ARG A 88 8.99 -8.82 6.03
CA ARG A 88 9.25 -7.79 7.03
C ARG A 88 10.33 -6.82 6.56
N PHE A 89 10.41 -5.67 7.23
CA PHE A 89 11.49 -4.71 6.98
C PHE A 89 12.86 -5.39 7.00
N ALA A 90 13.64 -5.16 5.95
CA ALA A 90 14.93 -5.83 5.75
C ALA A 90 15.98 -5.48 6.83
N SER A 91 15.87 -4.33 7.48
CA SER A 91 16.84 -3.89 8.49
C SER A 91 16.45 -4.41 9.88
N LYS A 92 17.25 -5.32 10.39
CA LYS A 92 17.05 -5.96 11.70
C LYS A 92 17.32 -5.05 12.90
N GLU A 93 18.09 -3.98 12.72
CA GLU A 93 18.59 -3.13 13.81
C GLU A 93 17.81 -1.83 13.99
N LEU A 94 16.99 -1.44 13.02
CA LEU A 94 16.21 -0.21 13.09
C LEU A 94 15.13 -0.27 14.16
N THR A 95 15.04 0.81 14.93
CA THR A 95 13.96 1.01 15.90
C THR A 95 12.77 1.77 15.27
N MET A 96 11.64 1.78 15.98
CA MET A 96 10.47 2.62 15.63
C MET A 96 10.88 4.09 15.48
N ARG A 97 11.76 4.58 16.37
CA ARG A 97 12.28 5.96 16.32
C ARG A 97 13.04 6.20 15.03
N ASP A 98 13.97 5.31 14.68
CA ASP A 98 14.80 5.47 13.48
C ASP A 98 13.96 5.46 12.23
N PHE A 99 12.96 4.58 12.18
CA PHE A 99 12.02 4.49 11.06
C PHE A 99 11.22 5.78 10.88
N VAL A 100 10.61 6.28 11.94
CA VAL A 100 9.80 7.51 11.87
C VAL A 100 10.68 8.72 11.54
N LEU A 101 11.88 8.84 12.14
CA LEU A 101 12.83 9.90 11.81
C LEU A 101 13.29 9.83 10.35
N ALA A 102 13.54 8.64 9.81
CA ALA A 102 13.87 8.47 8.40
C ALA A 102 12.71 8.94 7.50
N LEU A 103 11.47 8.57 7.83
CA LEU A 103 10.29 9.06 7.11
C LEU A 103 10.18 10.60 7.18
N VAL A 104 10.35 11.20 8.35
CA VAL A 104 10.31 12.67 8.50
C VAL A 104 11.38 13.36 7.65
N ARG A 105 12.58 12.80 7.57
CA ARG A 105 13.69 13.37 6.79
C ARG A 105 13.52 13.21 5.29
N THR A 106 12.97 12.08 4.84
CA THR A 106 12.83 11.77 3.40
C THR A 106 11.54 12.29 2.81
N ASN A 107 10.65 12.84 3.63
CA ASN A 107 9.26 13.03 3.27
C ASN A 107 9.00 14.14 2.26
N HIS A 108 8.26 13.79 1.23
CA HIS A 108 7.61 14.70 0.29
C HIS A 108 6.49 15.55 0.90
N LEU A 109 6.01 15.24 2.13
CA LEU A 109 5.06 16.05 2.89
C LEU A 109 5.59 17.44 3.30
N ARG A 110 6.87 17.72 3.12
CA ARG A 110 7.38 19.09 3.16
C ARG A 110 6.60 20.05 2.24
N GLN A 111 5.92 19.51 1.24
CA GLN A 111 5.03 20.28 0.36
C GLN A 111 3.66 20.59 1.00
N HIS A 112 3.20 19.77 1.94
CA HIS A 112 1.89 19.93 2.59
C HIS A 112 1.97 20.56 3.99
N PHE A 113 3.13 20.48 4.63
CA PHE A 113 3.38 21.08 5.95
C PHE A 113 4.64 21.94 5.88
N PRO A 114 4.53 23.20 5.44
CA PRO A 114 5.68 24.09 5.31
C PRO A 114 6.34 24.49 6.63
N SER A 115 5.79 24.05 7.76
CA SER A 115 6.29 24.42 9.07
C SER A 115 6.92 23.24 9.81
N THR A 116 8.22 23.33 9.96
CA THR A 116 9.07 22.70 10.97
C THR A 116 8.91 21.18 11.21
N GLU A 117 10.03 20.50 11.23
CA GLU A 117 10.25 19.11 11.63
C GLU A 117 9.45 18.68 12.89
N ARG A 118 9.19 19.62 13.80
CA ARG A 118 8.42 19.43 15.03
C ARG A 118 6.93 19.20 14.79
N LEU A 119 6.28 19.94 13.90
CA LEU A 119 4.85 19.76 13.57
C LEU A 119 4.63 18.45 12.82
N THR A 120 5.55 18.10 11.93
CA THR A 120 5.52 16.82 11.20
C THR A 120 5.69 15.65 12.18
N SER A 121 6.55 15.77 13.17
CA SER A 121 6.75 14.76 14.22
C SER A 121 5.52 14.60 15.12
N LEU A 122 4.84 15.69 15.50
CA LEU A 122 3.60 15.64 16.28
C LEU A 122 2.46 14.98 15.49
N ALA A 123 2.29 15.35 14.23
CA ALA A 123 1.28 14.75 13.35
C ALA A 123 1.55 13.23 13.13
N ALA A 124 2.82 12.87 12.97
CA ALA A 124 3.22 11.46 12.86
C ALA A 124 2.87 10.69 14.14
N THR A 125 3.16 11.24 15.31
CA THR A 125 2.85 10.61 16.60
C THR A 125 1.35 10.45 16.80
N ASP A 126 0.55 11.48 16.51
CA ASP A 126 -0.91 11.42 16.62
C ASP A 126 -1.49 10.32 15.70
N MET A 127 -1.02 10.24 14.46
CA MET A 127 -1.48 9.21 13.53
C MET A 127 -1.06 7.80 13.96
N LEU A 128 0.16 7.61 14.47
CA LEU A 128 0.58 6.31 15.03
C LEU A 128 -0.36 5.87 16.17
N HIS A 129 -0.70 6.78 17.08
CA HIS A 129 -1.65 6.51 18.15
C HIS A 129 -3.05 6.14 17.60
N ARG A 130 -3.56 6.86 16.63
CA ARG A 130 -4.85 6.56 15.98
C ARG A 130 -4.87 5.20 15.30
N MET A 131 -3.72 4.77 14.77
CA MET A 131 -3.55 3.42 14.19
C MET A 131 -3.30 2.34 15.26
N GLY A 132 -3.32 2.69 16.54
CA GLY A 132 -3.10 1.77 17.66
C GLY A 132 -1.65 1.34 17.82
N LEU A 133 -0.69 2.08 17.28
CA LEU A 133 0.75 1.85 17.45
C LEU A 133 1.26 2.62 18.67
N ASN A 134 1.02 2.05 19.86
CA ASN A 134 1.43 2.61 21.14
C ASN A 134 2.67 1.89 21.69
N LEU A 135 3.67 1.69 20.85
CA LEU A 135 4.89 0.98 21.19
C LEU A 135 6.01 1.93 21.66
N PRO A 136 6.92 1.46 22.54
CA PRO A 136 8.11 2.22 22.87
C PRO A 136 8.93 2.59 21.63
N TRP A 137 9.45 3.80 21.56
CA TRP A 137 10.28 4.26 20.45
C TRP A 137 11.56 3.42 20.24
N SER A 138 12.02 2.73 21.29
CA SER A 138 13.16 1.80 21.27
C SER A 138 12.80 0.41 20.73
N THR A 139 11.53 0.12 20.45
CA THR A 139 11.12 -1.18 19.91
C THR A 139 11.77 -1.38 18.54
N ARG A 140 12.49 -2.50 18.36
CA ARG A 140 13.10 -2.83 17.07
C ARG A 140 12.03 -3.30 16.10
N LEU A 141 12.19 -2.95 14.82
CA LEU A 141 11.21 -3.31 13.79
C LEU A 141 11.06 -4.82 13.63
N ILE A 142 12.11 -5.60 13.90
CA ILE A 142 12.07 -7.06 13.83
C ILE A 142 11.21 -7.69 14.93
N ASP A 143 11.08 -7.00 16.07
CA ASP A 143 10.32 -7.48 17.23
C ASP A 143 8.81 -7.13 17.15
N LEU A 144 8.38 -6.42 16.10
CA LEU A 144 6.98 -6.08 15.89
C LEU A 144 6.12 -7.34 15.69
N SER A 145 4.92 -7.33 16.25
CA SER A 145 3.89 -8.30 15.83
C SER A 145 3.54 -8.10 14.36
N MET A 146 2.95 -9.11 13.71
CA MET A 146 2.51 -8.94 12.31
C MET A 146 1.46 -7.83 12.18
N LEU A 147 0.55 -7.69 13.13
CA LEU A 147 -0.41 -6.59 13.15
C LEU A 147 0.30 -5.23 13.20
N ASP A 148 1.27 -5.06 14.10
CA ASP A 148 1.98 -3.79 14.24
C ASP A 148 2.86 -3.50 13.02
N TYR A 149 3.43 -4.54 12.39
CA TYR A 149 4.13 -4.42 11.12
C TYR A 149 3.22 -3.86 10.00
N TYR A 150 2.00 -4.42 9.85
CA TYR A 150 1.04 -3.93 8.87
C TYR A 150 0.56 -2.51 9.20
N ARG A 151 0.28 -2.21 10.46
CA ARG A 151 -0.07 -0.86 10.90
C ARG A 151 1.01 0.17 10.59
N LEU A 152 2.28 -0.19 10.85
CA LEU A 152 3.42 0.67 10.55
C LEU A 152 3.59 0.86 9.05
N SER A 153 3.32 -0.17 8.25
CA SER A 153 3.36 -0.09 6.78
C SER A 153 2.22 0.78 6.23
N ILE A 154 1.03 0.69 6.80
CA ILE A 154 -0.11 1.58 6.51
C ILE A 154 0.23 3.03 6.89
N PHE A 155 0.82 3.23 8.08
CA PHE A 155 1.31 4.55 8.49
C PHE A 155 2.32 5.12 7.48
N ARG A 156 3.28 4.30 7.01
CA ARG A 156 4.24 4.70 5.97
C ARG A 156 3.53 5.11 4.68
N ALA A 157 2.49 4.37 4.26
CA ALA A 157 1.72 4.70 3.08
C ALA A 157 1.07 6.09 3.20
N TRP A 158 0.39 6.33 4.31
CA TRP A 158 -0.22 7.62 4.61
C TRP A 158 0.82 8.74 4.67
N PHE A 159 1.88 8.52 5.44
CA PHE A 159 2.88 9.53 5.73
C PHE A 159 3.64 9.98 4.46
N ASN A 160 3.91 9.06 3.53
CA ASN A 160 4.55 9.38 2.26
C ASN A 160 3.58 9.85 1.17
N GLY A 161 2.28 9.92 1.47
CA GLY A 161 1.27 10.38 0.52
C GLY A 161 1.04 9.42 -0.66
N TYR A 162 1.27 8.11 -0.45
CA TYR A 162 0.92 7.12 -1.47
C TYR A 162 -0.58 7.14 -1.73
N LYS A 163 -0.96 7.09 -3.00
CA LYS A 163 -2.35 7.14 -3.44
C LYS A 163 -3.00 5.77 -3.49
N LEU A 164 -2.19 4.72 -3.60
CA LEU A 164 -2.63 3.34 -3.66
C LEU A 164 -1.83 2.47 -2.69
N LEU A 165 -2.53 1.78 -1.80
CA LEU A 165 -1.98 0.75 -0.93
C LEU A 165 -2.45 -0.61 -1.42
N VAL A 166 -1.51 -1.54 -1.59
CA VAL A 166 -1.79 -2.93 -1.94
C VAL A 166 -1.38 -3.81 -0.76
N LEU A 167 -2.35 -4.53 -0.20
CA LEU A 167 -2.14 -5.47 0.91
C LEU A 167 -2.26 -6.90 0.39
N ASP A 168 -1.23 -7.70 0.66
CA ASP A 168 -1.13 -9.08 0.15
C ASP A 168 -1.35 -10.09 1.27
N ARG A 169 -2.30 -11.01 1.07
CA ARG A 169 -2.55 -12.23 1.84
C ARG A 169 -2.53 -12.03 3.35
N LEU A 170 -3.40 -11.13 3.81
CA LEU A 170 -3.51 -10.79 5.23
C LEU A 170 -3.97 -11.99 6.07
N THR A 171 -4.88 -12.81 5.52
CA THR A 171 -5.44 -13.98 6.22
C THR A 171 -4.42 -15.08 6.51
N GLU A 172 -3.35 -15.18 5.70
CA GLU A 172 -2.24 -16.10 5.99
C GLU A 172 -1.47 -15.75 7.27
N THR A 173 -1.48 -14.48 7.66
CA THR A 173 -0.55 -13.96 8.67
C THR A 173 -1.23 -13.37 9.89
N LEU A 174 -2.49 -12.97 9.77
CA LEU A 174 -3.26 -12.32 10.82
C LEU A 174 -4.44 -13.17 11.27
N ARG A 175 -4.69 -13.19 12.58
CA ARG A 175 -5.91 -13.77 13.13
C ARG A 175 -7.10 -12.86 12.84
N ARG A 176 -8.31 -13.41 12.79
CA ARG A 176 -9.55 -12.66 12.51
C ARG A 176 -9.72 -11.40 13.38
N GLN A 177 -9.36 -11.47 14.66
CA GLN A 177 -9.44 -10.32 15.58
C GLN A 177 -8.45 -9.21 15.19
N ASP A 178 -7.26 -9.57 14.69
CA ASP A 178 -6.23 -8.62 14.28
C ASP A 178 -6.55 -8.03 12.92
N LEU A 179 -7.20 -8.80 12.04
CA LEU A 179 -7.74 -8.29 10.77
C LEU A 179 -8.75 -7.17 11.01
N ALA A 180 -9.71 -7.36 11.93
CA ALA A 180 -10.67 -6.31 12.27
C ALA A 180 -9.99 -5.01 12.70
N LYS A 181 -8.97 -5.11 13.58
CA LYS A 181 -8.17 -3.95 14.02
C LYS A 181 -7.35 -3.32 12.88
N LEU A 182 -6.90 -4.11 11.92
CA LEU A 182 -6.20 -3.60 10.74
C LEU A 182 -7.16 -2.86 9.82
N MET A 183 -8.38 -3.37 9.65
CA MET A 183 -9.41 -2.73 8.83
C MET A 183 -9.80 -1.35 9.37
N ASP A 184 -9.75 -1.12 10.68
CA ASP A 184 -9.90 0.22 11.26
C ASP A 184 -8.83 1.20 10.73
N CYS A 185 -7.57 0.73 10.63
CA CYS A 185 -6.49 1.52 10.06
C CYS A 185 -6.68 1.76 8.55
N VAL A 186 -7.17 0.75 7.80
CA VAL A 186 -7.52 0.89 6.38
C VAL A 186 -8.61 1.96 6.22
N GLN A 187 -9.65 1.95 7.05
CA GLN A 187 -10.71 2.96 7.04
C GLN A 187 -10.18 4.39 7.23
N LEU A 188 -9.17 4.58 8.08
CA LEU A 188 -8.51 5.88 8.23
C LEU A 188 -7.87 6.33 6.91
N LEU A 189 -7.16 5.44 6.22
CA LEU A 189 -6.56 5.74 4.90
C LEU A 189 -7.60 6.11 3.86
N LEU A 190 -8.68 5.32 3.77
CA LEU A 190 -9.75 5.57 2.80
C LEU A 190 -10.36 6.97 2.99
N ARG A 191 -10.55 7.41 4.24
CA ARG A 191 -11.03 8.77 4.56
C ARG A 191 -10.04 9.87 4.14
N HIS A 192 -8.76 9.55 4.05
CA HIS A 192 -7.72 10.45 3.53
C HIS A 192 -7.54 10.37 2.01
N GLY A 193 -8.41 9.61 1.32
CA GLY A 193 -8.40 9.49 -0.14
C GLY A 193 -7.44 8.45 -0.71
N THR A 194 -6.69 7.71 0.13
CA THR A 194 -5.87 6.60 -0.36
C THR A 194 -6.77 5.44 -0.77
N ALA A 195 -6.57 4.91 -1.98
CA ALA A 195 -7.24 3.70 -2.45
C ALA A 195 -6.54 2.45 -1.92
N VAL A 196 -7.27 1.36 -1.75
CA VAL A 196 -6.71 0.11 -1.20
C VAL A 196 -7.12 -1.09 -2.04
N PHE A 197 -6.16 -1.90 -2.48
CA PHE A 197 -6.38 -3.25 -2.94
C PHE A 197 -6.04 -4.25 -1.84
N LEU A 198 -6.97 -5.19 -1.62
CA LEU A 198 -6.78 -6.34 -0.74
C LEU A 198 -6.70 -7.59 -1.60
N PHE A 199 -5.51 -8.14 -1.77
CA PHE A 199 -5.32 -9.43 -2.43
C PHE A 199 -5.32 -10.53 -1.36
N ASP A 200 -6.32 -11.41 -1.39
CA ASP A 200 -6.41 -12.51 -0.44
C ASP A 200 -7.01 -13.77 -1.07
N MET A 201 -6.80 -14.90 -0.40
CA MET A 201 -7.33 -16.20 -0.79
C MET A 201 -8.64 -16.53 -0.09
N ASP A 202 -9.07 -15.73 0.87
CA ASP A 202 -10.33 -15.87 1.60
C ASP A 202 -11.37 -14.89 1.06
N GLU A 203 -12.50 -15.41 0.57
CA GLU A 203 -13.61 -14.61 0.06
C GLU A 203 -14.40 -13.89 1.16
N THR A 204 -14.10 -14.15 2.43
CA THR A 204 -14.88 -13.64 3.58
C THR A 204 -14.41 -12.26 4.08
N PHE A 205 -13.73 -11.48 3.26
CA PHE A 205 -13.34 -10.10 3.57
C PHE A 205 -14.49 -9.12 3.42
#